data_6476f02adab1bcf75fa442389b270515
#
_entry.id   6476f02adab1bcf75fa442389b270515
#
_cell.length_a   1.000
_cell.length_b   1.000
_cell.length_c   1.000
_cell.angle_alpha   90.00
_cell.angle_beta   90.00
_cell.angle_gamma   90.00
#
_symmetry.space_group_name_H-M   'P 1'
#
loop_
_entity.id
_entity.type
_entity.pdbx_description
1 polymer ?
#
loop_
_entity_poly.entity_id
_entity_poly.type
_entity_poly.pdbx_seq_one_letter_code
_entity_poly.pdbx_strand_id
1 'polypeptide(L)'
;GLRAAARKVRDEKTPYILNAVDAASRLVIGQLVIQEKTNEMTAIPELVELLEIEGSTVTTDAIGATENIMNAICDNGGEFVIQVKKNCPELYAELMSLFEGLSEDREKDPEEFQDKYGRHYSEAKTAEKNRERYEYRTSQSYSNPGGIQEGRPHIASVGRAKQVRIMQVQDSCGNDMTPCLKEFLEKGSIKQPKPAGAEGNGHDEEWFGLVASKALDAEEMLDYKRQHWAIENCLHYVLDETFGEDRSTIKLGKNTMSLLRKCAYNIARLLQMEKPEGQESIPDIIDNVCDNLEIGFQMIFSPIPSRY
;
A
#
# COMPACT_ATOMS: atom_id res chain seq x y z
N GLY A 1 -15.75 -0.46 -4.39
CA GLY A 1 -16.90 -0.09 -5.20
C GLY A 1 -18.03 0.52 -4.37
N LEU A 2 -18.96 1.25 -4.98
CA LEU A 2 -20.08 1.95 -4.32
C LEU A 2 -21.17 0.97 -3.87
N ARG A 3 -20.96 0.30 -2.75
CA ARG A 3 -21.73 -0.86 -2.27
C ARG A 3 -23.21 -0.58 -2.04
N ALA A 4 -23.58 0.57 -1.48
CA ALA A 4 -24.97 0.89 -1.18
C ALA A 4 -25.81 1.14 -2.45
N ALA A 5 -25.18 1.67 -3.51
CA ALA A 5 -25.84 1.89 -4.79
C ALA A 5 -26.16 0.58 -5.51
N ALA A 6 -25.35 -0.47 -5.34
CA ALA A 6 -25.56 -1.80 -5.95
C ALA A 6 -26.70 -2.58 -5.30
N ARG A 7 -26.99 -2.38 -4.01
CA ARG A 7 -28.02 -3.13 -3.27
C ARG A 7 -29.47 -2.82 -3.71
N LYS A 8 -29.71 -1.67 -4.34
CA LYS A 8 -31.06 -1.20 -4.68
C LYS A 8 -31.49 -1.39 -6.14
N VAL A 9 -30.56 -1.77 -7.01
CA VAL A 9 -30.83 -1.97 -8.44
C VAL A 9 -30.31 -3.33 -8.85
N ARG A 10 -31.23 -4.27 -9.13
CA ARG A 10 -30.90 -5.67 -9.45
C ARG A 10 -30.10 -5.87 -10.75
N ASP A 11 -30.04 -4.88 -11.63
CA ASP A 11 -29.51 -5.04 -13.01
C ASP A 11 -28.38 -4.06 -13.38
N GLU A 12 -28.00 -3.11 -12.52
CA GLU A 12 -26.88 -2.20 -12.80
C GLU A 12 -25.62 -2.64 -12.05
N LYS A 13 -24.57 -2.97 -12.80
CA LYS A 13 -23.22 -3.21 -12.24
C LYS A 13 -22.73 -1.94 -11.55
N THR A 14 -22.20 -2.09 -10.35
CA THR A 14 -21.57 -0.99 -9.62
C THR A 14 -20.29 -0.59 -10.33
N PRO A 15 -20.12 0.69 -10.70
CA PRO A 15 -18.86 1.11 -11.30
C PRO A 15 -17.74 1.00 -10.27
N TYR A 16 -16.58 0.56 -10.73
CA TYR A 16 -15.34 0.64 -9.96
C TYR A 16 -14.60 1.91 -10.35
N ILE A 17 -13.88 2.49 -9.41
CA ILE A 17 -13.09 3.69 -9.65
C ILE A 17 -11.65 3.36 -9.29
N LEU A 18 -10.78 3.48 -10.27
CA LEU A 18 -9.33 3.44 -10.11
C LEU A 18 -8.86 4.84 -9.77
N ASN A 19 -8.08 4.99 -8.71
CA ASN A 19 -7.53 6.27 -8.27
C ASN A 19 -6.01 6.23 -8.32
N ALA A 20 -5.40 7.33 -8.76
CA ALA A 20 -3.99 7.61 -8.55
C ALA A 20 -3.85 8.63 -7.43
N VAL A 21 -2.96 8.35 -6.50
CA VAL A 21 -2.73 9.16 -5.29
C VAL A 21 -1.24 9.42 -5.17
N ASP A 22 -0.87 10.68 -5.01
CA ASP A 22 0.51 11.02 -4.64
C ASP A 22 0.74 10.66 -3.16
N ALA A 23 1.71 9.78 -2.91
CA ALA A 23 1.97 9.24 -1.59
C ALA A 23 2.50 10.29 -0.60
N ALA A 24 3.22 11.30 -1.07
CA ALA A 24 3.81 12.35 -0.24
C ALA A 24 2.75 13.36 0.22
N SER A 25 2.02 13.94 -0.71
CA SER A 25 0.94 14.90 -0.40
C SER A 25 -0.35 14.23 0.03
N ARG A 26 -0.55 12.97 -0.33
CA ARG A 26 -1.80 12.21 -0.19
C ARG A 26 -2.96 12.77 -1.02
N LEU A 27 -2.65 13.54 -2.06
CA LEU A 27 -3.65 14.09 -2.97
C LEU A 27 -4.06 13.06 -4.02
N VAL A 28 -5.33 13.04 -4.39
CA VAL A 28 -5.81 12.29 -5.55
C VAL A 28 -5.45 13.08 -6.80
N ILE A 29 -4.55 12.53 -7.61
CA ILE A 29 -4.01 13.17 -8.82
C ILE A 29 -4.66 12.66 -10.11
N GLY A 30 -5.40 11.55 -10.03
CA GLY A 30 -6.12 11.01 -11.18
C GLY A 30 -7.18 9.98 -10.79
N GLN A 31 -8.17 9.83 -11.66
CA GLN A 31 -9.15 8.74 -11.53
C GLN A 31 -9.63 8.27 -12.89
N LEU A 32 -9.89 6.96 -12.99
CA LEU A 32 -10.63 6.35 -14.10
C LEU A 32 -11.83 5.57 -13.57
N VAL A 33 -12.92 5.64 -14.33
CA VAL A 33 -14.14 4.87 -14.04
C VAL A 33 -14.12 3.61 -14.87
N ILE A 34 -14.15 2.45 -14.24
CA ILE A 34 -14.15 1.15 -14.88
C ILE A 34 -15.47 0.42 -14.61
N GLN A 35 -15.99 -0.24 -15.65
CA GLN A 35 -17.31 -0.90 -15.52
C GLN A 35 -17.23 -2.22 -14.75
N GLU A 36 -16.11 -2.91 -14.81
CA GLU A 36 -15.87 -4.20 -14.13
C GLU A 36 -14.49 -4.23 -13.50
N LYS A 37 -14.37 -4.89 -12.35
CA LYS A 37 -13.08 -5.02 -11.64
C LYS A 37 -12.00 -5.70 -12.49
N THR A 38 -12.38 -6.60 -13.37
CA THR A 38 -11.45 -7.27 -14.31
C THR A 38 -10.79 -6.30 -15.30
N ASN A 39 -11.34 -5.08 -15.45
CA ASN A 39 -10.80 -4.06 -16.34
C ASN A 39 -9.70 -3.21 -15.66
N GLU A 40 -9.37 -3.45 -14.39
CA GLU A 40 -8.28 -2.74 -13.72
C GLU A 40 -6.93 -2.95 -14.43
N MET A 41 -6.69 -4.17 -14.94
CA MET A 41 -5.47 -4.48 -15.68
C MET A 41 -5.29 -3.68 -16.98
N THR A 42 -6.39 -3.24 -17.60
CA THR A 42 -6.37 -2.38 -18.80
C THR A 42 -6.45 -0.91 -18.44
N ALA A 43 -7.08 -0.57 -17.34
CA ALA A 43 -7.26 0.80 -16.89
C ALA A 43 -6.00 1.40 -16.24
N ILE A 44 -5.13 0.57 -15.62
CA ILE A 44 -3.89 1.07 -15.03
C ILE A 44 -2.97 1.67 -16.10
N PRO A 45 -2.66 1.01 -17.22
CA PRO A 45 -1.89 1.62 -18.31
C PRO A 45 -2.51 2.92 -18.82
N GLU A 46 -3.84 2.96 -19.04
CA GLU A 46 -4.54 4.16 -19.48
C GLU A 46 -4.39 5.31 -18.47
N LEU A 47 -4.49 5.03 -17.17
CA LEU A 47 -4.30 6.04 -16.13
C LEU A 47 -2.85 6.52 -16.07
N VAL A 48 -1.89 5.62 -16.25
CA VAL A 48 -0.45 5.94 -16.30
C VAL A 48 -0.13 6.88 -17.46
N GLU A 49 -0.71 6.67 -18.65
CA GLU A 49 -0.54 7.53 -19.83
C GLU A 49 -1.14 8.94 -19.64
N LEU A 50 -2.17 9.07 -18.79
CA LEU A 50 -2.79 10.37 -18.49
C LEU A 50 -2.01 11.19 -17.44
N LEU A 51 -1.05 10.59 -16.76
CA LEU A 51 -0.28 11.19 -15.68
C LEU A 51 1.16 11.44 -16.13
N GLU A 52 1.73 12.56 -15.72
CA GLU A 52 3.17 12.81 -15.85
C GLU A 52 3.91 12.06 -14.73
N ILE A 53 4.33 10.81 -15.02
CA ILE A 53 4.99 9.93 -14.03
C ILE A 53 6.50 9.86 -14.20
N GLU A 54 7.09 10.62 -15.13
CA GLU A 54 8.54 10.64 -15.34
C GLU A 54 9.29 10.88 -14.02
N GLY A 55 10.24 10.03 -13.70
CA GLY A 55 11.03 10.08 -12.45
C GLY A 55 10.26 9.70 -11.18
N SER A 56 8.99 9.35 -11.28
CA SER A 56 8.18 8.91 -10.14
C SER A 56 8.20 7.40 -9.97
N THR A 57 7.95 6.91 -8.75
CA THR A 57 7.78 5.48 -8.49
C THR A 57 6.30 5.16 -8.30
N VAL A 58 5.76 4.33 -9.16
CA VAL A 58 4.38 3.85 -9.11
C VAL A 58 4.31 2.57 -8.29
N THR A 59 3.40 2.54 -7.32
CA THR A 59 3.10 1.34 -6.55
C THR A 59 1.70 0.84 -6.85
N THR A 60 1.54 -0.46 -7.03
CA THR A 60 0.25 -1.10 -7.19
C THR A 60 0.14 -2.33 -6.29
N ASP A 61 -1.08 -2.79 -6.04
CA ASP A 61 -1.30 -4.11 -5.46
C ASP A 61 -0.95 -5.22 -6.47
N ALA A 62 -1.19 -6.47 -6.08
CA ALA A 62 -0.80 -7.62 -6.90
C ALA A 62 -1.48 -7.71 -8.28
N ILE A 63 -2.55 -6.95 -8.52
CA ILE A 63 -3.19 -6.92 -9.86
C ILE A 63 -2.28 -6.26 -10.90
N GLY A 64 -1.38 -5.37 -10.46
CA GLY A 64 -0.40 -4.69 -11.29
C GLY A 64 0.80 -5.54 -11.70
N ALA A 65 0.94 -6.77 -11.18
CA ALA A 65 2.09 -7.63 -11.45
C ALA A 65 2.00 -8.31 -12.85
N THR A 66 1.75 -7.53 -13.89
CA THR A 66 1.69 -7.98 -15.29
C THR A 66 2.70 -7.21 -16.13
N GLU A 67 3.24 -7.86 -17.16
CA GLU A 67 4.22 -7.24 -18.06
C GLU A 67 3.66 -5.97 -18.72
N ASN A 68 2.38 -5.98 -19.12
CA ASN A 68 1.76 -4.83 -19.75
C ASN A 68 1.77 -3.59 -18.85
N ILE A 69 1.50 -3.75 -17.55
CA ILE A 69 1.52 -2.63 -16.59
C ILE A 69 2.95 -2.19 -16.30
N MET A 70 3.88 -3.13 -16.10
CA MET A 70 5.29 -2.83 -15.89
C MET A 70 5.88 -2.05 -17.07
N ASN A 71 5.61 -2.52 -18.30
CA ASN A 71 6.05 -1.84 -19.53
C ASN A 71 5.44 -0.44 -19.63
N ALA A 72 4.12 -0.31 -19.43
CA ALA A 72 3.45 0.99 -19.50
C ALA A 72 4.05 2.02 -18.53
N ILE A 73 4.41 1.61 -17.31
CA ILE A 73 5.06 2.51 -16.34
C ILE A 73 6.45 2.91 -16.83
N CYS A 74 7.27 1.94 -17.26
CA CYS A 74 8.65 2.22 -17.70
C CYS A 74 8.69 3.01 -19.01
N ASP A 75 7.80 2.73 -19.96
CA ASP A 75 7.70 3.44 -21.24
C ASP A 75 7.31 4.92 -21.06
N ASN A 76 6.60 5.24 -19.97
CA ASN A 76 6.29 6.61 -19.57
C ASN A 76 7.33 7.23 -18.62
N GLY A 77 8.53 6.66 -18.51
CA GLY A 77 9.65 7.20 -17.72
C GLY A 77 9.49 7.05 -16.20
N GLY A 78 8.52 6.26 -15.75
CA GLY A 78 8.31 5.95 -14.34
C GLY A 78 9.06 4.70 -13.89
N GLU A 79 9.18 4.55 -12.59
CA GLU A 79 9.68 3.36 -11.91
C GLU A 79 8.51 2.63 -11.24
N PHE A 80 8.67 1.33 -10.94
CA PHE A 80 7.61 0.61 -10.23
C PHE A 80 8.12 -0.15 -9.00
N VAL A 81 7.23 -0.30 -8.02
CA VAL A 81 7.32 -1.30 -6.95
C VAL A 81 5.96 -1.97 -6.84
N ILE A 82 5.88 -3.23 -7.23
CA ILE A 82 4.63 -3.97 -7.37
C ILE A 82 4.63 -5.19 -6.47
N GLN A 83 3.53 -5.39 -5.76
CA GLN A 83 3.33 -6.59 -4.94
C GLN A 83 3.00 -7.79 -5.82
N VAL A 84 3.59 -8.94 -5.50
CA VAL A 84 3.33 -10.24 -6.17
C VAL A 84 2.70 -11.18 -5.15
N LYS A 85 1.58 -11.76 -5.53
CA LYS A 85 0.85 -12.77 -4.75
C LYS A 85 0.48 -13.96 -5.64
N LYS A 86 -0.28 -14.89 -5.10
CA LYS A 86 -0.76 -16.10 -5.77
C LYS A 86 -1.64 -15.85 -7.02
N ASN A 87 -2.06 -14.60 -7.28
CA ASN A 87 -2.71 -14.22 -8.54
C ASN A 87 -1.74 -14.23 -9.75
N CYS A 88 -0.43 -14.15 -9.50
CA CYS A 88 0.64 -14.35 -10.48
C CYS A 88 1.48 -15.56 -10.06
N PRO A 89 0.95 -16.81 -10.24
CA PRO A 89 1.48 -18.00 -9.58
C PRO A 89 2.90 -18.34 -10.00
N GLU A 90 3.24 -18.16 -11.27
CA GLU A 90 4.58 -18.44 -11.80
C GLU A 90 5.63 -17.51 -11.17
N LEU A 91 5.45 -16.20 -11.30
CA LEU A 91 6.36 -15.22 -10.73
C LEU A 91 6.44 -15.35 -9.21
N TYR A 92 5.31 -15.61 -8.54
CA TYR A 92 5.30 -15.84 -7.10
C TYR A 92 6.15 -17.05 -6.69
N ALA A 93 6.00 -18.17 -7.41
CA ALA A 93 6.77 -19.39 -7.14
C ALA A 93 8.27 -19.19 -7.40
N GLU A 94 8.65 -18.51 -8.49
CA GLU A 94 10.03 -18.16 -8.81
C GLU A 94 10.65 -17.32 -7.68
N LEU A 95 9.93 -16.29 -7.20
CA LEU A 95 10.38 -15.43 -6.09
C LEU A 95 10.58 -16.23 -4.80
N MET A 96 9.61 -17.06 -4.42
CA MET A 96 9.70 -17.84 -3.20
C MET A 96 10.85 -18.84 -3.27
N SER A 97 11.01 -19.54 -4.39
CA SER A 97 12.12 -20.50 -4.61
C SER A 97 13.49 -19.82 -4.56
N LEU A 98 13.63 -18.62 -5.15
CA LEU A 98 14.88 -17.85 -5.06
C LEU A 98 15.25 -17.56 -3.59
N PHE A 99 14.31 -17.03 -2.81
CA PHE A 99 14.61 -16.66 -1.42
C PHE A 99 14.74 -17.88 -0.48
N GLU A 100 14.12 -19.01 -0.79
CA GLU A 100 14.36 -20.28 -0.10
C GLU A 100 15.79 -20.75 -0.36
N GLY A 101 16.24 -20.76 -1.60
CA GLY A 101 17.62 -21.12 -1.96
C GLY A 101 18.65 -20.18 -1.32
N LEU A 102 18.42 -18.85 -1.34
CA LEU A 102 19.28 -17.89 -0.65
C LEU A 102 19.35 -18.15 0.87
N SER A 103 18.22 -18.53 1.48
CA SER A 103 18.18 -18.84 2.91
C SER A 103 18.96 -20.13 3.23
N GLU A 104 18.81 -21.17 2.39
CA GLU A 104 19.57 -22.43 2.52
C GLU A 104 21.08 -22.23 2.35
N ASP A 105 21.51 -21.45 1.34
CA ASP A 105 22.92 -21.14 1.11
C ASP A 105 23.51 -20.40 2.30
N ARG A 106 22.77 -19.46 2.88
CA ARG A 106 23.19 -18.71 4.05
C ARG A 106 23.32 -19.57 5.32
N GLU A 107 22.42 -20.55 5.50
CA GLU A 107 22.48 -21.48 6.63
C GLU A 107 23.64 -22.47 6.51
N LYS A 108 23.98 -22.86 5.28
CA LYS A 108 25.11 -23.78 5.00
C LYS A 108 26.46 -23.13 5.25
N ASP A 109 26.71 -21.97 4.70
CA ASP A 109 27.96 -21.23 4.83
C ASP A 109 27.70 -19.71 4.78
N PRO A 110 27.62 -19.05 5.96
CA PRO A 110 27.38 -17.61 6.02
C PRO A 110 28.50 -16.75 5.43
N GLU A 111 29.77 -17.22 5.45
CA GLU A 111 30.90 -16.47 4.91
C GLU A 111 30.88 -16.52 3.39
N GLU A 112 30.73 -17.71 2.79
CA GLU A 112 30.57 -17.88 1.36
C GLU A 112 29.33 -17.13 0.84
N PHE A 113 28.23 -17.17 1.58
CA PHE A 113 27.02 -16.41 1.26
C PHE A 113 27.29 -14.92 1.17
N GLN A 114 28.01 -14.37 2.16
CA GLN A 114 28.33 -12.95 2.19
C GLN A 114 29.23 -12.54 1.03
N ASP A 115 30.22 -13.35 0.69
CA ASP A 115 31.12 -13.11 -0.45
C ASP A 115 30.37 -13.14 -1.80
N LYS A 116 29.43 -14.10 -1.96
CA LYS A 116 28.71 -14.35 -3.21
C LYS A 116 27.54 -13.41 -3.41
N TYR A 117 26.75 -13.15 -2.37
CA TYR A 117 25.46 -12.47 -2.46
C TYR A 117 25.41 -11.13 -1.70
N GLY A 118 26.32 -10.87 -0.78
CA GLY A 118 26.23 -9.77 0.18
C GLY A 118 26.15 -8.37 -0.44
N ARG A 119 26.59 -8.20 -1.70
CA ARG A 119 26.44 -6.93 -2.43
C ARG A 119 25.04 -6.68 -2.98
N HIS A 120 24.25 -7.74 -3.14
CA HIS A 120 22.96 -7.73 -3.79
C HIS A 120 21.83 -8.14 -2.86
N TYR A 121 22.14 -8.72 -1.71
CA TYR A 121 21.19 -9.20 -0.72
C TYR A 121 21.14 -8.29 0.49
N SER A 122 19.92 -8.01 0.94
CA SER A 122 19.68 -7.27 2.18
C SER A 122 18.48 -7.81 2.94
N GLU A 123 18.45 -7.55 4.24
CA GLU A 123 17.33 -7.86 5.13
C GLU A 123 16.96 -6.64 5.98
N ALA A 124 15.68 -6.46 6.22
CA ALA A 124 15.15 -5.47 7.14
C ALA A 124 14.09 -6.06 8.04
N LYS A 125 14.05 -5.60 9.28
CA LYS A 125 13.06 -5.98 10.29
C LYS A 125 12.56 -4.73 10.99
N THR A 126 11.25 -4.59 11.10
CA THR A 126 10.63 -3.50 11.87
C THR A 126 9.66 -4.04 12.88
N ALA A 127 9.59 -3.40 14.04
CA ALA A 127 8.63 -3.72 15.07
C ALA A 127 8.05 -2.40 15.61
N GLU A 128 6.75 -2.23 15.47
CA GLU A 128 6.06 -0.99 15.82
C GLU A 128 4.85 -1.31 16.72
N LYS A 129 4.60 -0.42 17.69
CA LYS A 129 3.37 -0.42 18.47
C LYS A 129 2.43 0.62 17.89
N ASN A 130 1.29 0.17 17.39
CA ASN A 130 0.27 1.06 16.84
C ASN A 130 -1.04 0.87 17.62
N ARG A 131 -1.36 1.84 18.51
CA ARG A 131 -2.49 1.77 19.45
C ARG A 131 -2.41 0.52 20.32
N GLU A 132 -3.33 -0.45 20.11
CA GLU A 132 -3.44 -1.68 20.91
C GLU A 132 -2.84 -2.91 20.21
N ARG A 133 -2.06 -2.73 19.12
CA ARG A 133 -1.45 -3.83 18.38
C ARG A 133 0.03 -3.62 18.16
N TYR A 134 0.75 -4.73 18.09
CA TYR A 134 2.14 -4.76 17.64
C TYR A 134 2.19 -5.26 16.21
N GLU A 135 2.96 -4.59 15.39
CA GLU A 135 3.18 -4.94 13.98
C GLU A 135 4.66 -5.26 13.78
N TYR A 136 4.92 -6.49 13.37
CA TYR A 136 6.25 -6.99 13.06
C TYR A 136 6.35 -7.21 11.57
N ARG A 137 7.39 -6.69 10.95
CA ARG A 137 7.61 -6.87 9.52
C ARG A 137 9.02 -7.37 9.29
N THR A 138 9.15 -8.33 8.40
CA THR A 138 10.43 -8.82 7.89
C THR A 138 10.41 -8.66 6.39
N SER A 139 11.48 -8.12 5.82
CA SER A 139 11.69 -7.99 4.39
C SER A 139 13.06 -8.51 4.01
N GLN A 140 13.16 -9.10 2.83
CA GLN A 140 14.39 -9.52 2.18
C GLN A 140 14.39 -8.97 0.77
N SER A 141 15.52 -8.50 0.28
CA SER A 141 15.68 -8.01 -1.08
C SER A 141 16.91 -8.60 -1.76
N TYR A 142 16.81 -8.79 -3.07
CA TYR A 142 17.89 -9.21 -3.92
C TYR A 142 17.91 -8.44 -5.24
N SER A 143 18.99 -7.71 -5.52
CA SER A 143 19.11 -6.77 -6.64
C SER A 143 19.84 -7.34 -7.87
N ASN A 144 19.90 -8.63 -8.03
CA ASN A 144 20.41 -9.29 -9.24
C ASN A 144 19.66 -10.59 -9.51
N PRO A 145 18.35 -10.52 -9.80
CA PRO A 145 17.50 -11.69 -9.83
C PRO A 145 17.67 -12.59 -11.09
N GLY A 146 18.72 -12.42 -11.86
CA GLY A 146 19.16 -13.32 -12.94
C GLY A 146 18.02 -13.91 -13.77
N GLY A 147 17.66 -15.17 -13.50
CA GLY A 147 16.64 -15.89 -14.25
C GLY A 147 15.23 -15.29 -14.20
N ILE A 148 14.89 -14.48 -13.18
CA ILE A 148 13.59 -13.79 -13.10
C ILE A 148 13.50 -12.66 -14.12
N GLN A 149 14.62 -12.09 -14.52
CA GLN A 149 14.71 -11.06 -15.57
C GLN A 149 14.50 -11.64 -16.99
N GLU A 150 14.67 -12.94 -17.16
CA GLU A 150 14.39 -13.60 -18.44
C GLU A 150 12.91 -13.46 -18.80
N GLY A 151 12.60 -12.65 -19.82
CA GLY A 151 11.24 -12.27 -20.20
C GLY A 151 10.64 -11.08 -19.45
N ARG A 152 11.33 -10.53 -18.43
CA ARG A 152 10.87 -9.37 -17.61
C ARG A 152 12.02 -8.36 -17.43
N PRO A 153 12.47 -7.72 -18.50
CA PRO A 153 13.73 -6.94 -18.52
C PRO A 153 13.71 -5.73 -17.58
N HIS A 154 12.54 -5.22 -17.23
CA HIS A 154 12.40 -4.08 -16.33
C HIS A 154 12.55 -4.41 -14.84
N ILE A 155 12.59 -5.70 -14.45
CA ILE A 155 12.79 -6.06 -13.04
C ILE A 155 14.28 -5.96 -12.71
N ALA A 156 14.66 -4.97 -11.90
CA ALA A 156 16.04 -4.78 -11.43
C ALA A 156 16.28 -5.35 -10.03
N SER A 157 15.26 -5.44 -9.20
CA SER A 157 15.34 -6.09 -7.90
C SER A 157 14.03 -6.79 -7.53
N VAL A 158 14.16 -7.78 -6.68
CA VAL A 158 13.04 -8.57 -6.17
C VAL A 158 13.11 -8.63 -4.65
N GLY A 159 11.96 -8.79 -4.02
CA GLY A 159 11.88 -8.93 -2.57
C GLY A 159 10.80 -9.89 -2.14
N ARG A 160 10.89 -10.33 -0.89
CA ARG A 160 9.76 -10.93 -0.18
C ARG A 160 9.60 -10.27 1.17
N ALA A 161 8.36 -10.11 1.59
CA ALA A 161 8.07 -9.58 2.92
C ALA A 161 6.92 -10.33 3.57
N LYS A 162 6.90 -10.31 4.89
CA LYS A 162 5.77 -10.77 5.70
C LYS A 162 5.50 -9.79 6.83
N GLN A 163 4.25 -9.73 7.24
CA GLN A 163 3.81 -8.92 8.38
C GLN A 163 3.06 -9.80 9.37
N VAL A 164 3.41 -9.70 10.63
CA VAL A 164 2.70 -10.35 11.75
C VAL A 164 2.09 -9.25 12.59
N ARG A 165 0.80 -9.36 12.88
CA ARG A 165 0.06 -8.45 13.75
C ARG A 165 -0.34 -9.20 15.02
N ILE A 166 0.06 -8.69 16.16
CA ILE A 166 -0.32 -9.21 17.45
C ILE A 166 -1.17 -8.16 18.15
N MET A 167 -2.43 -8.47 18.37
CA MET A 167 -3.28 -7.64 19.23
C MET A 167 -2.72 -7.70 20.64
N GLN A 168 -2.69 -6.58 21.34
CA GLN A 168 -2.26 -6.53 22.72
C GLN A 168 -3.22 -7.40 23.56
N VAL A 169 -2.84 -8.65 23.77
CA VAL A 169 -3.40 -9.46 24.83
C VAL A 169 -2.58 -9.08 26.04
N GLN A 170 -3.19 -8.34 26.98
CA GLN A 170 -2.66 -8.36 28.34
C GLN A 170 -2.63 -9.82 28.72
N ASP A 171 -1.46 -10.32 29.11
CA ASP A 171 -1.46 -11.60 29.76
C ASP A 171 -2.40 -11.53 30.97
N SER A 172 -2.83 -12.68 31.49
CA SER A 172 -3.71 -12.75 32.68
C SER A 172 -3.12 -12.01 33.90
N CYS A 173 -1.93 -11.44 33.80
CA CYS A 173 -1.17 -10.75 34.82
C CYS A 173 -0.94 -9.25 34.52
N GLY A 174 -1.41 -8.72 33.37
CA GLY A 174 -1.25 -7.31 33.00
C GLY A 174 0.18 -6.91 32.57
N ASN A 175 1.04 -7.86 32.25
CA ASN A 175 2.43 -7.58 31.86
C ASN A 175 2.53 -7.07 30.41
N ASP A 176 3.31 -6.01 30.23
CA ASP A 176 3.60 -5.40 28.94
C ASP A 176 4.41 -6.36 28.05
N MET A 177 3.95 -6.59 26.80
CA MET A 177 4.61 -7.43 25.79
C MET A 177 5.85 -6.80 25.16
N THR A 178 6.32 -5.65 25.67
CA THR A 178 7.55 -4.96 25.20
C THR A 178 8.81 -5.86 25.16
N PRO A 179 9.00 -6.87 26.05
CA PRO A 179 10.13 -7.81 25.95
C PRO A 179 10.12 -8.65 24.67
N CYS A 180 8.95 -9.01 24.14
CA CYS A 180 8.83 -9.78 22.90
C CYS A 180 9.28 -8.99 21.67
N LEU A 181 9.19 -7.66 21.69
CA LEU A 181 9.71 -6.76 20.67
C LEU A 181 11.22 -6.93 20.49
N LYS A 182 11.98 -6.89 21.59
CA LYS A 182 13.43 -7.07 21.57
C LYS A 182 13.82 -8.46 21.07
N GLU A 183 13.13 -9.49 21.55
CA GLU A 183 13.39 -10.87 21.13
C GLU A 183 13.15 -11.06 19.63
N PHE A 184 12.12 -10.45 19.06
CA PHE A 184 11.88 -10.51 17.61
C PHE A 184 12.98 -9.81 16.81
N LEU A 185 13.38 -8.61 17.21
CA LEU A 185 14.44 -7.86 16.53
C LEU A 185 15.78 -8.60 16.60
N GLU A 186 16.08 -9.26 17.72
CA GLU A 186 17.33 -9.98 17.93
C GLU A 186 17.33 -11.37 17.26
N LYS A 187 16.26 -12.15 17.42
CA LYS A 187 16.21 -13.56 17.02
C LYS A 187 15.39 -13.82 15.73
N GLY A 188 14.63 -12.85 15.25
CA GLY A 188 13.80 -12.97 14.04
C GLY A 188 12.59 -13.89 14.17
N SER A 189 12.31 -14.39 15.36
CA SER A 189 11.14 -15.25 15.65
C SER A 189 10.49 -14.85 16.97
N ILE A 190 9.16 -14.81 16.97
CA ILE A 190 8.37 -14.68 18.20
C ILE A 190 7.89 -16.07 18.58
N LYS A 191 8.23 -16.53 19.76
CA LYS A 191 7.46 -17.60 20.39
C LYS A 191 6.14 -16.97 20.83
N GLN A 192 5.08 -17.15 20.03
CA GLN A 192 3.75 -16.68 20.40
C GLN A 192 3.38 -17.26 21.75
N PRO A 193 3.09 -16.45 22.77
CA PRO A 193 2.38 -16.93 23.92
C PRO A 193 0.97 -17.31 23.44
N LYS A 194 0.63 -18.59 23.39
CA LYS A 194 -0.75 -19.01 23.15
C LYS A 194 -1.59 -18.48 24.33
N PRO A 195 -2.54 -17.56 24.09
CA PRO A 195 -3.47 -17.18 25.13
C PRO A 195 -4.27 -18.42 25.51
N ALA A 196 -4.32 -18.74 26.80
CA ALA A 196 -5.15 -19.81 27.29
C ALA A 196 -6.62 -19.45 26.96
N GLY A 197 -7.23 -20.22 26.06
CA GLY A 197 -8.67 -20.13 25.76
C GLY A 197 -9.08 -19.25 24.58
N ALA A 198 -8.17 -18.63 23.85
CA ALA A 198 -8.50 -17.98 22.58
C ALA A 198 -8.16 -18.94 21.44
N GLU A 199 -9.16 -19.34 20.66
CA GLU A 199 -8.96 -19.74 19.28
C GLU A 199 -8.45 -18.50 18.54
N GLY A 200 -7.15 -18.24 18.71
CA GLY A 200 -6.52 -17.07 18.17
C GLY A 200 -6.44 -17.20 16.66
N ASN A 201 -7.16 -16.36 15.94
CA ASN A 201 -6.81 -15.97 14.60
C ASN A 201 -5.47 -15.20 14.61
N GLY A 202 -4.39 -15.85 14.99
CA GLY A 202 -3.06 -15.50 14.56
C GLY A 202 -3.04 -15.82 13.07
N HIS A 203 -3.29 -14.84 12.22
CA HIS A 203 -2.99 -15.00 10.81
C HIS A 203 -1.48 -15.18 10.73
N ASP A 204 -1.04 -16.43 10.51
CA ASP A 204 0.27 -16.70 9.96
C ASP A 204 0.27 -16.00 8.60
N GLU A 205 0.81 -14.79 8.55
CA GLU A 205 0.86 -14.03 7.33
C GLU A 205 1.87 -14.72 6.42
N GLU A 206 1.36 -15.22 5.30
CA GLU A 206 2.18 -15.77 4.24
C GLU A 206 3.15 -14.71 3.72
N TRP A 207 4.29 -15.16 3.23
CA TRP A 207 5.19 -14.33 2.46
C TRP A 207 4.48 -13.83 1.20
N PHE A 208 4.65 -12.56 0.89
CA PHE A 208 4.31 -12.00 -0.42
C PHE A 208 5.57 -11.51 -1.12
N GLY A 209 5.55 -11.58 -2.44
CA GLY A 209 6.64 -11.09 -3.28
C GLY A 209 6.53 -9.59 -3.54
N LEU A 210 7.66 -9.00 -3.89
CA LEU A 210 7.79 -7.65 -4.40
C LEU A 210 8.71 -7.67 -5.62
N VAL A 211 8.41 -6.87 -6.63
CA VAL A 211 9.28 -6.63 -7.79
C VAL A 211 9.43 -5.14 -8.00
N ALA A 212 10.62 -4.71 -8.37
CA ALA A 212 10.91 -3.30 -8.61
C ALA A 212 11.77 -3.12 -9.87
N SER A 213 11.57 -1.98 -10.55
CA SER A 213 12.32 -1.60 -11.75
C SER A 213 13.69 -1.00 -11.44
N LYS A 214 13.98 -0.72 -10.18
CA LYS A 214 15.27 -0.22 -9.70
C LYS A 214 15.84 -1.11 -8.61
N ALA A 215 17.16 -1.02 -8.39
CA ALA A 215 17.80 -1.75 -7.30
C ALA A 215 17.39 -1.11 -5.97
N LEU A 216 16.64 -1.86 -5.17
CA LEU A 216 16.16 -1.45 -3.84
C LEU A 216 16.67 -2.42 -2.80
N ASP A 217 17.01 -1.91 -1.63
CA ASP A 217 17.27 -2.74 -0.46
C ASP A 217 15.95 -3.16 0.24
N ALA A 218 16.07 -3.98 1.27
CA ALA A 218 14.92 -4.54 1.97
C ALA A 218 14.13 -3.50 2.77
N GLU A 219 14.78 -2.45 3.24
CA GLU A 219 14.15 -1.34 3.98
C GLU A 219 13.34 -0.47 3.02
N GLU A 220 13.94 -0.08 1.89
CA GLU A 220 13.29 0.69 0.84
C GLU A 220 12.06 -0.04 0.28
N MET A 221 12.17 -1.36 -0.01
CA MET A 221 11.02 -2.16 -0.46
C MET A 221 9.88 -2.19 0.56
N LEU A 222 10.22 -2.29 1.84
CA LEU A 222 9.24 -2.27 2.92
C LEU A 222 8.57 -0.91 3.04
N ASP A 223 9.30 0.18 2.85
CA ASP A 223 8.77 1.54 2.89
C ASP A 223 7.81 1.81 1.73
N TYR A 224 8.13 1.41 0.51
CA TYR A 224 7.20 1.50 -0.62
C TYR A 224 5.92 0.71 -0.35
N LYS A 225 6.02 -0.47 0.24
CA LYS A 225 4.85 -1.26 0.62
C LYS A 225 4.00 -0.56 1.68
N ARG A 226 4.63 0.09 2.66
CA ARG A 226 3.95 0.86 3.71
C ARG A 226 3.24 2.09 3.13
N GLN A 227 3.91 2.82 2.24
CA GLN A 227 3.33 3.97 1.54
C GLN A 227 2.12 3.56 0.70
N HIS A 228 2.23 2.46 -0.05
CA HIS A 228 1.09 1.93 -0.79
C HIS A 228 -0.10 1.62 0.12
N TRP A 229 0.15 1.00 1.27
CA TRP A 229 -0.92 0.66 2.22
C TRP A 229 -1.51 1.87 2.95
N ALA A 230 -0.77 2.97 3.02
CA ALA A 230 -1.27 4.23 3.58
C ALA A 230 -2.46 4.79 2.78
N ILE A 231 -2.57 4.50 1.48
CA ILE A 231 -3.72 4.91 0.63
C ILE A 231 -5.04 4.38 1.19
N GLU A 232 -5.07 3.15 1.69
CA GLU A 232 -6.25 2.56 2.31
C GLU A 232 -6.76 3.40 3.49
N ASN A 233 -5.84 3.83 4.36
CA ASN A 233 -6.17 4.59 5.56
C ASN A 233 -6.39 6.09 5.29
N CYS A 234 -5.63 6.67 4.37
CA CYS A 234 -5.65 8.11 4.13
C CYS A 234 -6.76 8.53 3.15
N LEU A 235 -7.07 7.71 2.15
CA LEU A 235 -8.08 8.04 1.15
C LEU A 235 -9.33 7.20 1.29
N HIS A 236 -9.24 5.87 1.13
CA HIS A 236 -10.44 5.01 1.07
C HIS A 236 -11.26 5.10 2.35
N TYR A 237 -10.61 4.98 3.50
CA TYR A 237 -11.29 5.12 4.79
C TYR A 237 -11.98 6.48 4.95
N VAL A 238 -11.32 7.59 4.55
CA VAL A 238 -11.90 8.94 4.66
C VAL A 238 -13.07 9.11 3.69
N LEU A 239 -12.96 8.62 2.44
CA LEU A 239 -14.06 8.67 1.49
C LEU A 239 -15.28 7.87 1.96
N ASP A 240 -15.06 6.71 2.58
CA ASP A 240 -16.14 5.83 3.03
C ASP A 240 -16.79 6.33 4.33
N GLU A 241 -16.00 6.73 5.33
CA GLU A 241 -16.52 7.12 6.63
C GLU A 241 -16.89 8.60 6.70
N THR A 242 -16.01 9.52 6.25
CA THR A 242 -16.28 10.97 6.36
C THR A 242 -17.21 11.44 5.25
N PHE A 243 -16.92 11.06 3.99
CA PHE A 243 -17.76 11.47 2.85
C PHE A 243 -18.90 10.51 2.55
N GLY A 244 -19.02 9.39 3.25
CA GLY A 244 -20.10 8.44 3.12
C GLY A 244 -20.23 7.82 1.71
N GLU A 245 -19.11 7.61 1.01
CA GLU A 245 -19.13 7.15 -0.38
C GLU A 245 -19.82 5.79 -0.49
N ASP A 246 -19.50 4.84 0.36
CA ASP A 246 -20.09 3.49 0.38
C ASP A 246 -21.58 3.49 0.80
N ARG A 247 -22.03 4.51 1.52
CA ARG A 247 -23.45 4.68 1.96
C ARG A 247 -24.27 5.42 0.93
N SER A 248 -23.67 6.02 -0.09
CA SER A 248 -24.35 6.83 -1.10
C SER A 248 -25.35 6.01 -1.91
N THR A 249 -26.58 6.49 -1.98
CA THR A 249 -27.68 5.89 -2.77
C THR A 249 -27.94 6.62 -4.08
N ILE A 250 -27.07 7.56 -4.45
CA ILE A 250 -27.16 8.34 -5.69
C ILE A 250 -27.03 7.39 -6.88
N LYS A 251 -28.02 7.38 -7.76
CA LYS A 251 -28.07 6.51 -8.95
C LYS A 251 -27.51 7.22 -10.19
N LEU A 252 -27.98 8.45 -10.42
CA LEU A 252 -27.53 9.27 -11.54
C LEU A 252 -26.34 10.12 -11.11
N GLY A 253 -25.29 10.20 -11.96
CA GLY A 253 -24.12 11.03 -11.65
C GLY A 253 -23.19 10.47 -10.57
N LYS A 254 -23.20 9.16 -10.32
CA LYS A 254 -22.31 8.49 -9.34
C LYS A 254 -20.84 8.88 -9.53
N ASN A 255 -20.38 8.87 -10.78
CA ASN A 255 -18.99 9.20 -11.12
C ASN A 255 -18.68 10.67 -10.83
N THR A 256 -19.61 11.56 -11.16
CA THR A 256 -19.48 13.00 -10.86
C THR A 256 -19.44 13.24 -9.35
N MET A 257 -20.29 12.56 -8.57
CA MET A 257 -20.29 12.68 -7.12
C MET A 257 -19.01 12.12 -6.48
N SER A 258 -18.47 11.02 -7.01
CA SER A 258 -17.18 10.51 -6.56
C SER A 258 -16.05 11.49 -6.87
N LEU A 259 -16.05 12.09 -8.06
CA LEU A 259 -15.09 13.14 -8.41
C LEU A 259 -15.19 14.35 -7.47
N LEU A 260 -16.41 14.85 -7.22
CA LEU A 260 -16.62 15.99 -6.31
C LEU A 260 -16.15 15.70 -4.89
N ARG A 261 -16.37 14.48 -4.37
CA ARG A 261 -15.84 14.08 -3.06
C ARG A 261 -14.32 14.12 -3.02
N LYS A 262 -13.65 13.69 -4.08
CA LYS A 262 -12.18 13.73 -4.17
C LYS A 262 -11.65 15.14 -4.30
N CYS A 263 -12.34 16.02 -5.03
CA CYS A 263 -12.01 17.44 -5.05
C CYS A 263 -12.14 18.05 -3.65
N ALA A 264 -13.22 17.77 -2.93
CA ALA A 264 -13.40 18.23 -1.57
C ALA A 264 -12.35 17.65 -0.61
N TYR A 265 -12.02 16.36 -0.75
CA TYR A 265 -10.93 15.72 -0.01
C TYR A 265 -9.59 16.42 -0.27
N ASN A 266 -9.25 16.67 -1.55
CA ASN A 266 -8.01 17.36 -1.91
C ASN A 266 -7.93 18.77 -1.31
N ILE A 267 -9.02 19.53 -1.34
CA ILE A 267 -9.08 20.86 -0.73
C ILE A 267 -8.84 20.74 0.79
N ALA A 268 -9.55 19.84 1.46
CA ALA A 268 -9.37 19.63 2.90
C ALA A 268 -7.94 19.17 3.23
N ARG A 269 -7.33 18.35 2.38
CA ARG A 269 -5.94 17.91 2.54
C ARG A 269 -4.93 19.04 2.38
N LEU A 270 -5.11 19.90 1.38
CA LEU A 270 -4.25 21.08 1.19
C LEU A 270 -4.28 22.00 2.41
N LEU A 271 -5.47 22.25 2.98
CA LEU A 271 -5.60 23.03 4.22
C LEU A 271 -4.96 22.35 5.41
N GLN A 272 -5.09 21.03 5.53
CA GLN A 272 -4.42 20.28 6.58
C GLN A 272 -2.91 20.45 6.50
N MET A 273 -2.35 20.48 5.29
CA MET A 273 -0.90 20.65 5.06
C MET A 273 -0.39 22.05 5.42
N GLU A 274 -1.24 23.06 5.43
CA GLU A 274 -0.88 24.42 5.89
C GLU A 274 -0.77 24.54 7.41
N LYS A 275 -1.37 23.59 8.14
CA LYS A 275 -1.38 23.60 9.61
C LYS A 275 -0.21 22.77 10.15
N PRO A 276 0.25 23.05 11.38
CA PRO A 276 1.22 22.19 12.04
C PRO A 276 0.71 20.75 12.13
N GLU A 277 1.63 19.80 11.94
CA GLU A 277 1.32 18.38 11.93
C GLU A 277 0.53 17.94 13.17
N GLY A 278 -0.59 17.25 12.98
CA GLY A 278 -1.42 16.70 14.04
C GLY A 278 -2.43 17.67 14.70
N GLN A 279 -2.54 18.93 14.23
CA GLN A 279 -3.49 19.88 14.82
C GLN A 279 -4.94 19.65 14.42
N GLU A 280 -5.22 19.23 13.20
CA GLU A 280 -6.58 18.99 12.72
C GLU A 280 -6.63 17.76 11.81
N SER A 281 -7.65 16.94 11.97
CA SER A 281 -7.91 15.82 11.06
C SER A 281 -8.78 16.27 9.88
N ILE A 282 -8.80 15.48 8.79
CA ILE A 282 -9.70 15.74 7.66
C ILE A 282 -11.17 15.79 8.11
N PRO A 283 -11.69 14.87 8.95
CA PRO A 283 -13.03 15.00 9.50
C PRO A 283 -13.27 16.34 10.20
N ASP A 284 -12.35 16.81 11.06
CA ASP A 284 -12.53 18.09 11.78
C ASP A 284 -12.62 19.28 10.81
N ILE A 285 -11.81 19.26 9.73
CA ILE A 285 -11.87 20.30 8.70
C ILE A 285 -13.22 20.29 7.98
N ILE A 286 -13.73 19.12 7.64
CA ILE A 286 -15.03 18.98 6.96
C ILE A 286 -16.16 19.42 7.87
N ASP A 287 -16.15 19.04 9.15
CA ASP A 287 -17.16 19.47 10.13
C ASP A 287 -17.15 20.99 10.29
N ASN A 288 -15.98 21.61 10.42
CA ASN A 288 -15.83 23.06 10.48
C ASN A 288 -16.40 23.78 9.24
N VAL A 289 -16.22 23.20 8.04
CA VAL A 289 -16.77 23.75 6.81
C VAL A 289 -18.29 23.58 6.76
N CYS A 290 -18.81 22.45 7.23
CA CYS A 290 -20.25 22.20 7.29
C CYS A 290 -20.96 23.15 8.27
N ASP A 291 -20.31 23.47 9.39
CA ASP A 291 -20.82 24.38 10.39
C ASP A 291 -20.70 25.86 9.98
N ASN A 292 -19.74 26.19 9.11
CA ASN A 292 -19.51 27.54 8.62
C ASN A 292 -19.19 27.56 7.12
N LEU A 293 -20.24 27.74 6.31
CA LEU A 293 -20.15 27.77 4.85
C LEU A 293 -19.24 28.89 4.32
N GLU A 294 -19.04 29.98 5.06
CA GLU A 294 -18.14 31.06 4.66
C GLU A 294 -16.70 30.59 4.62
N ILE A 295 -16.28 29.73 5.56
CA ILE A 295 -14.97 29.05 5.53
C ILE A 295 -14.87 28.22 4.24
N GLY A 296 -15.90 27.46 3.89
CA GLY A 296 -15.95 26.67 2.66
C GLY A 296 -15.78 27.53 1.40
N PHE A 297 -16.44 28.66 1.34
CA PHE A 297 -16.27 29.60 0.22
C PHE A 297 -14.86 30.20 0.16
N GLN A 298 -14.31 30.59 1.28
CA GLN A 298 -12.93 31.11 1.34
C GLN A 298 -11.94 30.03 0.86
N MET A 299 -12.12 28.77 1.24
CA MET A 299 -11.30 27.65 0.82
C MET A 299 -11.30 27.44 -0.70
N ILE A 300 -12.46 27.58 -1.35
CA ILE A 300 -12.60 27.35 -2.80
C ILE A 300 -12.05 28.54 -3.61
N PHE A 301 -12.20 29.74 -3.11
CA PHE A 301 -11.89 30.98 -3.85
C PHE A 301 -10.59 31.65 -3.42
N SER A 302 -9.94 31.20 -2.36
CA SER A 302 -8.59 31.68 -2.00
C SER A 302 -7.56 31.14 -2.99
N PRO A 303 -6.55 31.93 -3.36
CA PRO A 303 -5.46 31.42 -4.19
C PRO A 303 -4.75 30.28 -3.46
N ILE A 304 -4.49 29.19 -4.18
CA ILE A 304 -3.68 28.07 -3.67
C ILE A 304 -2.29 28.65 -3.29
N PRO A 305 -1.78 28.38 -2.09
CA PRO A 305 -0.48 28.88 -1.69
C PRO A 305 0.62 28.48 -2.68
N SER A 306 1.46 29.41 -3.09
CA SER A 306 2.51 29.24 -4.10
C SER A 306 3.70 28.40 -3.63
N ARG A 307 3.49 27.37 -2.83
CA ARG A 307 4.54 26.50 -2.27
C ARG A 307 4.61 25.11 -2.90
N TYR A 308 3.98 24.92 -4.06
CA TYR A 308 4.04 23.67 -4.83
C TYR A 308 4.48 23.95 -6.26
#